data_b03c95029689339dcc90f40278ce2fba
#
_entry.id   b03c95029689339dcc90f40278ce2fba
#
_cell.length_a   1.000
_cell.length_b   1.000
_cell.length_c   1.000
_cell.angle_alpha   90.00
_cell.angle_beta   90.00
_cell.angle_gamma   90.00
#
_symmetry.space_group_name_H-M   'P 1'
#
loop_
_entity.id
_entity.type
_entity.pdbx_description
1 polymer ?
#
loop_
_entity_poly.entity_id
_entity_poly.type
_entity_poly.pdbx_seq_one_letter_code
_entity_poly.pdbx_strand_id
1 'polypeptide(L)'
;TYIDAFHEDMDRLNVVRADHEPRATEYIQQMQDLCSELIAQGKAYAVPSGDVYFRVRAYPPYGKLSGRSLDELQAGARVAPGEEKQDPLDFALWKAAKPGEPFWESPWGKGRPGWHIECSAMSKEYLPLDIHGGGQDLIFPHHENEIAQTEAACSCQLARFWVHNGFVQVNAEKMSKSLGNFKTIRDILASYLPETLRFFLLGKHYRSPIDFTADIMDESEKALQRIYECQLEAGKALERAKWKKVDLPADILKEWDEHGQGFNAALDDDVNTAQALGHIFSQVRLVNRVLEDKALRAGEGARRLLEEFFERRNDWSAQLGLFGQDPATFLLALRDQRAARLNIDVPRVQALLDERAAARAAKDFARSDELRAALAELGVAVRDTVEGQVWDIA
;
A
#
# COMPACT_ATOMS: atom_id res chain seq x y z
N THR A 1 1.01 21.26 -8.94
CA THR A 1 2.02 20.50 -9.71
C THR A 1 1.88 18.99 -9.46
N TYR A 2 2.64 18.14 -10.16
CA TYR A 2 2.60 16.68 -9.95
C TYR A 2 3.14 16.28 -8.56
N ILE A 3 4.10 17.04 -8.01
CA ILE A 3 4.60 16.81 -6.64
C ILE A 3 3.49 17.03 -5.61
N ASP A 4 2.74 18.14 -5.72
CA ASP A 4 1.63 18.43 -4.81
C ASP A 4 0.53 17.37 -4.92
N ALA A 5 0.23 16.94 -6.16
CA ALA A 5 -0.72 15.87 -6.42
C ALA A 5 -0.30 14.53 -5.79
N PHE A 6 1.00 14.19 -5.88
CA PHE A 6 1.56 13.00 -5.23
C PHE A 6 1.38 13.07 -3.71
N HIS A 7 1.74 14.19 -3.12
CA HIS A 7 1.61 14.38 -1.67
C HIS A 7 0.16 14.30 -1.20
N GLU A 8 -0.76 14.97 -1.93
CA GLU A 8 -2.19 14.89 -1.63
C GLU A 8 -2.72 13.45 -1.66
N ASP A 9 -2.33 12.67 -2.68
CA ASP A 9 -2.76 11.29 -2.83
C ASP A 9 -2.16 10.38 -1.74
N MET A 10 -0.88 10.58 -1.37
CA MET A 10 -0.21 9.82 -0.31
C MET A 10 -0.76 10.17 1.08
N ASP A 11 -1.00 11.45 1.37
CA ASP A 11 -1.61 11.89 2.63
C ASP A 11 -3.01 11.28 2.81
N ARG A 12 -3.82 11.23 1.75
CA ARG A 12 -5.13 10.57 1.77
C ARG A 12 -5.04 9.07 2.08
N LEU A 13 -3.99 8.40 1.63
CA LEU A 13 -3.74 6.99 1.90
C LEU A 13 -3.06 6.76 3.26
N ASN A 14 -2.90 7.78 4.08
CA ASN A 14 -2.20 7.69 5.37
C ASN A 14 -0.76 7.17 5.23
N VAL A 15 -0.05 7.57 4.16
CA VAL A 15 1.37 7.30 3.96
C VAL A 15 2.17 8.42 4.60
N VAL A 16 3.00 8.06 5.57
CA VAL A 16 3.88 9.02 6.25
C VAL A 16 4.89 9.58 5.25
N ARG A 17 5.11 10.89 5.27
CA ARG A 17 6.08 11.53 4.40
C ARG A 17 7.50 11.10 4.73
N ALA A 18 8.34 11.01 3.71
CA ALA A 18 9.76 10.74 3.90
C ALA A 18 10.45 11.95 4.57
N ASP A 19 11.48 11.70 5.37
CA ASP A 19 12.30 12.75 5.99
C ASP A 19 13.07 13.55 4.93
N HIS A 20 13.44 12.90 3.82
CA HIS A 20 14.17 13.47 2.69
C HIS A 20 13.51 13.08 1.38
N GLU A 21 13.25 14.07 0.54
CA GLU A 21 12.65 13.89 -0.80
C GLU A 21 13.54 14.59 -1.83
N PRO A 22 14.69 13.99 -2.19
CA PRO A 22 15.65 14.60 -3.10
C PRO A 22 15.04 14.75 -4.50
N ARG A 23 15.39 15.86 -5.16
CA ARG A 23 14.97 16.13 -6.55
C ARG A 23 16.16 15.96 -7.47
N ALA A 24 16.03 15.14 -8.49
CA ALA A 24 17.10 14.86 -9.45
C ALA A 24 17.70 16.14 -10.05
N THR A 25 16.89 17.17 -10.29
CA THR A 25 17.36 18.48 -10.81
C THR A 25 18.25 19.29 -9.85
N GLU A 26 18.25 18.94 -8.57
CA GLU A 26 19.08 19.57 -7.54
C GLU A 26 20.42 18.82 -7.35
N TYR A 27 20.58 17.64 -7.95
CA TYR A 27 21.73 16.75 -7.82
C TYR A 27 22.59 16.63 -9.09
N ILE A 28 22.43 17.53 -10.05
CA ILE A 28 23.14 17.48 -11.34
C ILE A 28 24.66 17.49 -11.16
N GLN A 29 25.17 18.34 -10.27
CA GLN A 29 26.63 18.41 -10.01
C GLN A 29 27.13 17.09 -9.41
N GLN A 30 26.43 16.52 -8.44
CA GLN A 30 26.80 15.24 -7.82
C GLN A 30 26.79 14.08 -8.84
N MET A 31 25.85 14.10 -9.80
CA MET A 31 25.83 13.14 -10.90
C MET A 31 27.05 13.29 -11.81
N GLN A 32 27.45 14.52 -12.16
CA GLN A 32 28.65 14.78 -12.93
C GLN A 32 29.92 14.39 -12.18
N ASP A 33 29.99 14.66 -10.88
CA ASP A 33 31.10 14.28 -10.03
C ASP A 33 31.22 12.75 -9.96
N LEU A 34 30.13 12.03 -9.81
CA LEU A 34 30.13 10.56 -9.82
C LEU A 34 30.57 9.98 -11.18
N CYS A 35 30.13 10.57 -12.30
CA CYS A 35 30.62 10.20 -13.63
C CYS A 35 32.13 10.41 -13.76
N SER A 36 32.64 11.55 -13.28
CA SER A 36 34.07 11.90 -13.33
C SER A 36 34.88 10.94 -12.47
N GLU A 37 34.41 10.59 -11.28
CA GLU A 37 35.00 9.61 -10.38
C GLU A 37 35.11 8.23 -11.04
N LEU A 38 34.04 7.75 -11.66
CA LEU A 38 34.00 6.47 -12.39
C LEU A 38 34.97 6.48 -13.60
N ILE A 39 35.05 7.58 -14.32
CA ILE A 39 36.04 7.73 -15.44
C ILE A 39 37.49 7.66 -14.90
N ALA A 40 37.80 8.40 -13.84
CA ALA A 40 39.14 8.42 -13.24
C ALA A 40 39.56 7.02 -12.75
N GLN A 41 38.60 6.19 -12.31
CA GLN A 41 38.87 4.81 -11.90
C GLN A 41 38.85 3.79 -13.06
N GLY A 42 38.66 4.22 -14.31
CA GLY A 42 38.57 3.34 -15.48
C GLY A 42 37.29 2.51 -15.54
N LYS A 43 36.26 2.84 -14.73
CA LYS A 43 34.95 2.18 -14.70
C LYS A 43 33.94 2.78 -15.69
N ALA A 44 34.24 3.95 -16.23
CA ALA A 44 33.45 4.64 -17.24
C ALA A 44 34.35 5.28 -18.30
N TYR A 45 33.76 5.74 -19.39
CA TYR A 45 34.47 6.44 -20.46
C TYR A 45 33.54 7.44 -21.15
N ALA A 46 34.09 8.58 -21.56
CA ALA A 46 33.44 9.54 -22.40
C ALA A 46 33.73 9.26 -23.89
N VAL A 47 32.79 9.58 -24.76
CA VAL A 47 32.88 9.44 -26.20
C VAL A 47 32.79 10.82 -26.90
N PRO A 48 33.21 10.94 -28.18
CA PRO A 48 33.27 12.24 -28.87
C PRO A 48 31.90 12.95 -28.98
N SER A 49 30.78 12.23 -28.98
CA SER A 49 29.44 12.83 -28.99
C SER A 49 29.10 13.58 -27.69
N GLY A 50 29.86 13.36 -26.61
CA GLY A 50 29.55 13.89 -25.27
C GLY A 50 28.77 12.93 -24.38
N ASP A 51 28.48 11.73 -24.85
CA ASP A 51 27.92 10.67 -24.01
C ASP A 51 29.01 10.11 -23.07
N VAL A 52 28.59 9.69 -21.87
CA VAL A 52 29.43 8.94 -20.92
C VAL A 52 28.75 7.59 -20.64
N TYR A 53 29.56 6.53 -20.76
CA TYR A 53 29.07 5.15 -20.55
C TYR A 53 29.82 4.49 -19.39
N PHE A 54 29.06 3.70 -18.60
CA PHE A 54 29.62 2.78 -17.61
C PHE A 54 30.15 1.53 -18.31
N ARG A 55 31.34 1.09 -17.94
CA ARG A 55 32.00 -0.10 -18.48
C ARG A 55 31.61 -1.32 -17.66
N VAL A 56 30.57 -2.04 -18.10
CA VAL A 56 30.01 -3.17 -17.35
C VAL A 56 31.06 -4.24 -17.02
N ARG A 57 31.90 -4.60 -17.98
CA ARG A 57 32.96 -5.60 -17.75
C ARG A 57 34.07 -5.15 -16.78
N ALA A 58 34.14 -3.87 -16.44
CA ALA A 58 35.08 -3.36 -15.42
C ALA A 58 34.54 -3.53 -13.99
N TYR A 59 33.31 -4.04 -13.83
CA TYR A 59 32.68 -4.37 -12.55
C TYR A 59 32.28 -5.85 -12.52
N PRO A 60 33.18 -6.77 -12.11
CA PRO A 60 32.96 -8.22 -12.13
C PRO A 60 31.70 -8.72 -11.41
N PRO A 61 31.25 -8.06 -10.29
CA PRO A 61 30.03 -8.49 -9.60
C PRO A 61 28.71 -8.13 -10.32
N TYR A 62 28.74 -7.54 -11.52
CA TYR A 62 27.53 -7.17 -12.26
C TYR A 62 26.61 -8.37 -12.48
N GLY A 63 25.34 -8.22 -12.18
CA GLY A 63 24.35 -9.30 -12.22
C GLY A 63 24.09 -9.95 -10.85
N LYS A 64 24.76 -9.51 -9.78
CA LYS A 64 24.64 -10.13 -8.45
C LYS A 64 23.24 -10.00 -7.82
N LEU A 65 22.50 -8.93 -8.14
CA LEU A 65 21.13 -8.74 -7.66
C LEU A 65 20.12 -9.52 -8.50
N SER A 66 20.24 -9.40 -9.82
CA SER A 66 19.31 -10.04 -10.77
C SER A 66 19.56 -11.52 -10.98
N GLY A 67 20.71 -12.05 -10.54
CA GLY A 67 21.12 -13.43 -10.78
C GLY A 67 21.50 -13.72 -12.23
N ARG A 68 21.69 -12.68 -13.07
CA ARG A 68 22.00 -12.82 -14.51
C ARG A 68 23.48 -12.82 -14.77
N SER A 69 23.94 -13.73 -15.60
CA SER A 69 25.31 -13.72 -16.09
C SER A 69 25.50 -12.72 -17.24
N LEU A 70 26.73 -12.21 -17.42
CA LEU A 70 27.04 -11.31 -18.55
C LEU A 70 26.81 -11.97 -19.92
N ASP A 71 27.04 -13.28 -20.03
CA ASP A 71 26.84 -14.03 -21.27
C ASP A 71 25.35 -14.14 -21.64
N GLU A 72 24.48 -14.38 -20.65
CA GLU A 72 23.03 -14.37 -20.86
C GLU A 72 22.52 -12.99 -21.25
N LEU A 73 23.03 -11.94 -20.64
CA LEU A 73 22.68 -10.56 -20.95
C LEU A 73 23.11 -10.19 -22.38
N GLN A 74 24.30 -10.63 -22.82
CA GLN A 74 24.80 -10.40 -24.16
C GLN A 74 23.96 -11.15 -25.21
N ALA A 75 23.57 -12.40 -24.94
CA ALA A 75 22.71 -13.19 -25.82
C ALA A 75 21.30 -12.59 -25.93
N GLY A 76 20.80 -11.92 -24.90
CA GLY A 76 19.50 -11.24 -24.85
C GLY A 76 19.50 -9.79 -25.34
N ALA A 77 20.63 -9.22 -25.67
CA ALA A 77 20.74 -7.84 -26.13
C ALA A 77 20.05 -7.64 -27.49
N ARG A 78 18.89 -6.98 -27.48
CA ARG A 78 18.04 -6.76 -28.66
C ARG A 78 18.42 -5.52 -29.49
N VAL A 79 19.35 -4.70 -29.00
CA VAL A 79 19.73 -3.44 -29.62
C VAL A 79 21.20 -3.57 -30.05
N ALA A 80 21.46 -3.34 -31.32
CA ALA A 80 22.84 -3.19 -31.79
C ALA A 80 23.55 -2.08 -30.99
N PRO A 81 24.83 -2.25 -30.64
CA PRO A 81 25.57 -1.21 -29.95
C PRO A 81 25.48 0.09 -30.78
N GLY A 82 25.28 1.22 -30.12
CA GLY A 82 25.53 2.51 -30.76
C GLY A 82 26.98 2.53 -31.25
N GLU A 83 27.27 3.20 -32.34
CA GLU A 83 28.62 3.24 -32.97
C GLU A 83 29.77 3.66 -31.99
N GLU A 84 29.41 4.33 -30.87
CA GLU A 84 30.36 4.84 -29.89
C GLU A 84 30.52 3.99 -28.62
N LYS A 85 29.62 2.99 -28.38
CA LYS A 85 29.77 2.06 -27.25
C LYS A 85 30.93 1.07 -27.48
N GLN A 86 31.74 0.84 -26.46
CA GLN A 86 32.82 -0.13 -26.49
C GLN A 86 32.35 -1.56 -26.31
N ASP A 87 31.22 -1.77 -25.54
CA ASP A 87 30.57 -3.04 -25.32
C ASP A 87 29.05 -2.86 -25.39
N PRO A 88 28.29 -3.79 -25.99
CA PRO A 88 26.82 -3.72 -26.03
C PRO A 88 26.15 -3.62 -24.68
N LEU A 89 26.76 -4.15 -23.61
CA LEU A 89 26.25 -4.14 -22.25
C LEU A 89 26.45 -2.81 -21.54
N ASP A 90 27.37 -1.95 -22.04
CA ASP A 90 27.62 -0.67 -21.42
C ASP A 90 26.38 0.22 -21.47
N PHE A 91 26.13 0.94 -20.38
CA PHE A 91 24.94 1.78 -20.24
C PHE A 91 25.31 3.24 -19.98
N ALA A 92 24.42 4.14 -20.39
CA ALA A 92 24.69 5.57 -20.32
C ALA A 92 24.60 6.09 -18.87
N LEU A 93 25.62 6.84 -18.47
CA LEU A 93 25.68 7.66 -17.25
C LEU A 93 25.26 9.10 -17.52
N TRP A 94 25.73 9.65 -18.64
CA TRP A 94 25.40 10.98 -19.15
C TRP A 94 25.13 10.89 -20.63
N LYS A 95 24.14 11.63 -21.10
CA LYS A 95 23.74 11.68 -22.51
C LYS A 95 23.87 13.09 -23.07
N ALA A 96 24.54 13.22 -24.19
CA ALA A 96 24.56 14.47 -24.96
C ALA A 96 23.13 14.91 -25.30
N ALA A 97 22.86 16.21 -25.13
CA ALA A 97 21.52 16.75 -25.38
C ALA A 97 21.21 16.81 -26.87
N LYS A 98 20.02 16.37 -27.23
CA LYS A 98 19.47 16.59 -28.57
C LYS A 98 18.78 17.95 -28.67
N PRO A 99 18.63 18.50 -29.87
CA PRO A 99 17.92 19.77 -30.06
C PRO A 99 16.51 19.74 -29.44
N GLY A 100 16.23 20.71 -28.56
CA GLY A 100 14.95 20.83 -27.89
C GLY A 100 14.81 20.04 -26.58
N GLU A 101 15.79 19.23 -26.21
CA GLU A 101 15.80 18.57 -24.88
C GLU A 101 16.33 19.50 -23.78
N PRO A 102 15.86 19.36 -22.53
CA PRO A 102 16.51 19.98 -21.37
C PRO A 102 17.96 19.52 -21.26
N PHE A 103 18.86 20.44 -20.91
CA PHE A 103 20.27 20.12 -20.77
C PHE A 103 20.92 20.93 -19.64
N TRP A 104 22.06 20.43 -19.18
CA TRP A 104 22.98 21.10 -18.29
C TRP A 104 24.39 21.10 -18.92
N GLU A 105 25.15 22.13 -18.63
CA GLU A 105 26.57 22.15 -19.00
C GLU A 105 27.33 21.09 -18.20
N SER A 106 28.27 20.41 -18.83
CA SER A 106 29.12 19.40 -18.21
C SER A 106 30.50 19.36 -18.79
N PRO A 107 31.48 18.66 -18.19
CA PRO A 107 32.83 18.46 -18.77
C PRO A 107 32.82 17.81 -20.16
N TRP A 108 31.76 17.15 -20.52
CA TRP A 108 31.59 16.41 -21.80
C TRP A 108 30.73 17.18 -22.81
N GLY A 109 30.30 18.40 -22.44
CA GLY A 109 29.39 19.23 -23.25
C GLY A 109 27.99 19.26 -22.70
N LYS A 110 27.06 19.88 -23.47
CA LYS A 110 25.65 19.97 -23.10
C LYS A 110 24.98 18.59 -23.09
N GLY A 111 24.39 18.22 -21.95
CA GLY A 111 23.79 16.91 -21.80
C GLY A 111 22.83 16.80 -20.62
N ARG A 112 22.40 15.60 -20.36
CA ARG A 112 21.50 15.25 -19.25
C ARG A 112 21.93 13.92 -18.63
N PRO A 113 21.61 13.67 -17.34
CA PRO A 113 21.91 12.40 -16.71
C PRO A 113 21.20 11.22 -17.40
N GLY A 114 21.85 10.05 -17.36
CA GLY A 114 21.18 8.77 -17.58
C GLY A 114 20.25 8.48 -16.41
N TRP A 115 19.25 7.65 -16.64
CA TRP A 115 18.22 7.36 -15.62
C TRP A 115 18.77 6.79 -14.30
N HIS A 116 19.79 5.93 -14.37
CA HIS A 116 20.28 5.20 -13.19
C HIS A 116 21.19 6.03 -12.29
N ILE A 117 21.95 6.99 -12.85
CA ILE A 117 22.91 7.82 -12.09
C ILE A 117 22.20 8.77 -11.13
N GLU A 118 20.93 9.12 -11.43
CA GLU A 118 20.14 10.00 -10.59
C GLU A 118 19.99 9.43 -9.17
N CYS A 119 19.51 8.20 -9.06
CA CYS A 119 19.32 7.54 -7.77
C CYS A 119 20.65 7.23 -7.08
N SER A 120 21.67 6.81 -7.83
CA SER A 120 23.01 6.58 -7.26
C SER A 120 23.62 7.84 -6.65
N ALA A 121 23.47 8.99 -7.30
CA ALA A 121 23.97 10.27 -6.79
C ALA A 121 23.15 10.76 -5.58
N MET A 122 21.82 10.66 -5.64
CA MET A 122 20.95 11.07 -4.54
C MET A 122 21.11 10.21 -3.29
N SER A 123 21.37 8.91 -3.43
CA SER A 123 21.56 7.99 -2.30
C SER A 123 22.97 8.03 -1.71
N LYS A 124 23.96 8.59 -2.42
CA LYS A 124 25.38 8.57 -2.02
C LYS A 124 25.64 9.18 -0.63
N GLU A 125 24.85 10.17 -0.22
CA GLU A 125 24.96 10.83 1.08
C GLU A 125 24.51 9.97 2.25
N TYR A 126 23.71 8.92 1.99
CA TYR A 126 23.05 8.07 2.99
C TYR A 126 23.65 6.66 3.08
N LEU A 127 24.76 6.41 2.38
CA LEU A 127 25.38 5.08 2.31
C LEU A 127 26.03 4.63 3.62
N PRO A 128 26.01 3.31 3.94
CA PRO A 128 25.23 2.29 3.27
C PRO A 128 23.75 2.36 3.63
N LEU A 129 22.85 2.11 2.67
CA LEU A 129 21.42 2.05 2.94
C LEU A 129 21.06 0.77 3.70
N ASP A 130 20.13 0.84 4.64
CA ASP A 130 19.59 -0.38 5.24
C ASP A 130 18.68 -1.11 4.26
N ILE A 131 17.72 -0.41 3.65
CA ILE A 131 16.77 -0.97 2.70
C ILE A 131 16.73 -0.11 1.44
N HIS A 132 16.79 -0.76 0.27
CA HIS A 132 16.49 -0.16 -1.03
C HIS A 132 15.29 -0.87 -1.64
N GLY A 133 14.28 -0.14 -2.07
CA GLY A 133 13.01 -0.69 -2.53
C GLY A 133 12.57 -0.19 -3.89
N GLY A 134 11.72 -0.97 -4.57
CA GLY A 134 11.12 -0.60 -5.84
C GLY A 134 10.24 -1.69 -6.44
N GLY A 135 9.75 -1.52 -7.66
CA GLY A 135 9.04 -2.56 -8.38
C GLY A 135 9.97 -3.68 -8.87
N GLN A 136 9.43 -4.86 -9.11
CA GLN A 136 10.19 -6.00 -9.67
C GLN A 136 10.84 -5.68 -11.02
N ASP A 137 10.28 -4.79 -11.81
CA ASP A 137 10.83 -4.34 -13.09
C ASP A 137 12.09 -3.50 -12.93
N LEU A 138 12.34 -2.93 -11.75
CA LEU A 138 13.54 -2.17 -11.44
C LEU A 138 14.72 -3.05 -11.05
N ILE A 139 14.52 -4.32 -10.69
CA ILE A 139 15.63 -5.24 -10.36
C ILE A 139 16.70 -5.18 -11.46
N PHE A 140 16.24 -5.28 -12.71
CA PHE A 140 17.09 -5.18 -13.88
C PHE A 140 16.39 -4.38 -15.00
N PRO A 141 17.09 -3.37 -15.59
CA PRO A 141 18.51 -3.03 -15.33
C PRO A 141 18.74 -2.00 -14.22
N HIS A 142 17.70 -1.33 -13.67
CA HIS A 142 17.85 -0.10 -12.89
C HIS A 142 18.67 -0.30 -11.59
N HIS A 143 18.23 -1.13 -10.69
CA HIS A 143 18.90 -1.38 -9.41
C HIS A 143 20.26 -2.07 -9.58
N GLU A 144 20.37 -2.98 -10.56
CA GLU A 144 21.67 -3.59 -10.91
C GLU A 144 22.67 -2.52 -11.34
N ASN A 145 22.24 -1.52 -12.12
CA ASN A 145 23.07 -0.43 -12.58
C ASN A 145 23.42 0.55 -11.44
N GLU A 146 22.50 0.80 -10.51
CA GLU A 146 22.79 1.61 -9.32
C GLU A 146 23.86 0.95 -8.44
N ILE A 147 23.75 -0.36 -8.24
CA ILE A 147 24.79 -1.14 -7.55
C ILE A 147 26.14 -0.96 -8.24
N ALA A 148 26.18 -1.16 -9.55
CA ALA A 148 27.42 -1.07 -10.30
C ALA A 148 28.05 0.33 -10.22
N GLN A 149 27.24 1.38 -10.36
CA GLN A 149 27.71 2.76 -10.27
C GLN A 149 28.25 3.09 -8.87
N THR A 150 27.47 2.79 -7.84
CA THR A 150 27.81 3.16 -6.46
C THR A 150 28.99 2.35 -5.95
N GLU A 151 28.94 1.03 -6.05
CA GLU A 151 29.97 0.16 -5.49
C GLU A 151 31.30 0.23 -6.26
N ALA A 152 31.25 0.50 -7.57
CA ALA A 152 32.45 0.74 -8.34
C ALA A 152 33.13 2.06 -7.95
N ALA A 153 32.37 3.07 -7.54
CA ALA A 153 32.93 4.37 -7.14
C ALA A 153 33.45 4.35 -5.70
N CYS A 154 32.68 3.88 -4.72
CA CYS A 154 33.05 4.01 -3.31
C CYS A 154 33.65 2.74 -2.68
N SER A 155 33.67 1.60 -3.35
CA SER A 155 34.05 0.30 -2.77
C SER A 155 33.25 -0.05 -1.51
N CYS A 156 32.00 0.41 -1.42
CA CYS A 156 31.06 0.19 -0.33
C CYS A 156 29.79 -0.48 -0.85
N GLN A 157 29.07 -1.21 -0.01
CA GLN A 157 27.79 -1.80 -0.38
C GLN A 157 26.73 -0.70 -0.50
N LEU A 158 25.89 -0.74 -1.56
CA LEU A 158 24.80 0.22 -1.76
C LEU A 158 23.71 0.02 -0.72
N ALA A 159 23.17 -1.19 -0.58
CA ALA A 159 22.10 -1.49 0.37
C ALA A 159 22.27 -2.88 1.00
N ARG A 160 21.85 -3.01 2.28
CA ARG A 160 21.90 -4.28 3.01
C ARG A 160 20.76 -5.22 2.58
N PHE A 161 19.55 -4.66 2.40
CA PHE A 161 18.35 -5.40 2.00
C PHE A 161 17.71 -4.76 0.77
N TRP A 162 17.13 -5.63 -0.07
CA TRP A 162 16.43 -5.25 -1.30
C TRP A 162 14.98 -5.70 -1.21
N VAL A 163 14.05 -4.78 -1.39
CA VAL A 163 12.60 -5.04 -1.31
C VAL A 163 11.96 -4.71 -2.65
N HIS A 164 11.40 -5.71 -3.32
CA HIS A 164 10.78 -5.54 -4.63
C HIS A 164 9.31 -5.98 -4.59
N ASN A 165 8.40 -5.04 -4.86
CA ASN A 165 6.98 -5.33 -4.94
C ASN A 165 6.57 -5.89 -6.31
N GLY A 166 5.58 -6.78 -6.29
CA GLY A 166 4.92 -7.30 -7.50
C GLY A 166 4.15 -6.24 -8.26
N PHE A 167 3.75 -6.56 -9.46
CA PHE A 167 2.97 -5.65 -10.32
C PHE A 167 1.53 -5.50 -9.85
N VAL A 168 0.97 -4.30 -10.05
CA VAL A 168 -0.47 -4.10 -10.04
C VAL A 168 -1.01 -4.44 -11.43
N GLN A 169 -1.99 -5.33 -11.45
CA GLN A 169 -2.73 -5.76 -12.63
C GLN A 169 -4.15 -5.19 -12.58
N VAL A 170 -4.81 -5.14 -13.71
CA VAL A 170 -6.23 -4.79 -13.82
C VAL A 170 -6.89 -5.85 -14.69
N ASN A 171 -7.82 -6.63 -14.09
CA ASN A 171 -8.44 -7.78 -14.75
C ASN A 171 -7.41 -8.78 -15.33
N ALA A 172 -6.43 -9.16 -14.51
CA ALA A 172 -5.31 -10.06 -14.85
C ALA A 172 -4.38 -9.56 -15.97
N GLU A 173 -4.50 -8.30 -16.40
CA GLU A 173 -3.60 -7.67 -17.36
C GLU A 173 -2.71 -6.63 -16.68
N LYS A 174 -1.45 -6.49 -17.12
CA LYS A 174 -0.54 -5.47 -16.59
C LYS A 174 -1.17 -4.09 -16.76
N MET A 175 -1.28 -3.33 -15.66
CA MET A 175 -1.73 -1.94 -15.72
C MET A 175 -0.75 -1.11 -16.55
N SER A 176 -1.22 -0.47 -17.63
CA SER A 176 -0.40 0.42 -18.44
C SER A 176 -1.22 1.50 -19.15
N LYS A 177 -0.59 2.66 -19.38
CA LYS A 177 -1.23 3.74 -20.15
C LYS A 177 -1.53 3.35 -21.59
N SER A 178 -0.69 2.51 -22.20
CA SER A 178 -0.84 2.04 -23.59
C SER A 178 -2.05 1.12 -23.77
N LEU A 179 -2.44 0.38 -22.74
CA LEU A 179 -3.63 -0.49 -22.74
C LEU A 179 -4.92 0.25 -22.34
N GLY A 180 -4.82 1.51 -21.93
CA GLY A 180 -5.99 2.28 -21.52
C GLY A 180 -6.67 1.80 -20.23
N ASN A 181 -6.06 0.85 -19.52
CA ASN A 181 -6.55 0.26 -18.26
C ASN A 181 -5.95 0.93 -17.02
N PHE A 182 -5.25 2.04 -17.19
CA PHE A 182 -4.59 2.77 -16.12
C PHE A 182 -5.62 3.46 -15.21
N LYS A 183 -5.54 3.20 -13.90
CA LYS A 183 -6.35 3.83 -12.85
C LYS A 183 -5.44 4.64 -11.94
N THR A 184 -5.77 5.91 -11.75
CA THR A 184 -5.08 6.73 -10.73
C THR A 184 -5.67 6.49 -9.34
N ILE A 185 -4.92 6.83 -8.30
CA ILE A 185 -5.44 6.82 -6.92
C ILE A 185 -6.73 7.66 -6.84
N ARG A 186 -6.77 8.85 -7.47
CA ARG A 186 -7.94 9.73 -7.49
C ARG A 186 -9.17 9.10 -8.13
N ASP A 187 -8.99 8.35 -9.22
CA ASP A 187 -10.08 7.63 -9.87
C ASP A 187 -10.69 6.58 -8.93
N ILE A 188 -9.84 5.86 -8.20
CA ILE A 188 -10.29 4.85 -7.24
C ILE A 188 -10.97 5.50 -6.03
N LEU A 189 -10.38 6.58 -5.50
CA LEU A 189 -10.92 7.30 -4.34
C LEU A 189 -12.21 8.12 -4.66
N ALA A 190 -12.61 8.22 -5.92
CA ALA A 190 -13.95 8.70 -6.28
C ALA A 190 -15.06 7.70 -5.90
N SER A 191 -14.71 6.40 -5.81
CA SER A 191 -15.68 5.31 -5.57
C SER A 191 -15.45 4.56 -4.26
N TYR A 192 -14.26 4.62 -3.68
CA TYR A 192 -13.87 3.87 -2.48
C TYR A 192 -13.21 4.78 -1.44
N LEU A 193 -13.37 4.46 -0.16
CA LEU A 193 -12.65 5.14 0.92
C LEU A 193 -11.14 4.88 0.81
N PRO A 194 -10.28 5.85 1.19
CA PRO A 194 -8.83 5.68 1.13
C PRO A 194 -8.33 4.45 1.88
N GLU A 195 -8.90 4.17 3.05
CA GLU A 195 -8.53 3.01 3.86
C GLU A 195 -8.87 1.68 3.18
N THR A 196 -9.94 1.64 2.36
CA THR A 196 -10.28 0.46 1.54
C THR A 196 -9.17 0.16 0.54
N LEU A 197 -8.64 1.17 -0.16
CA LEU A 197 -7.53 0.98 -1.09
C LEU A 197 -6.26 0.54 -0.36
N ARG A 198 -5.96 1.14 0.79
CA ARG A 198 -4.80 0.74 1.60
C ARG A 198 -4.94 -0.70 2.09
N PHE A 199 -6.11 -1.08 2.59
CA PHE A 199 -6.40 -2.45 3.03
C PHE A 199 -6.26 -3.47 1.89
N PHE A 200 -6.79 -3.14 0.71
CA PHE A 200 -6.64 -3.95 -0.50
C PHE A 200 -5.16 -4.22 -0.83
N LEU A 201 -4.33 -3.17 -0.85
CA LEU A 201 -2.89 -3.29 -1.15
C LEU A 201 -2.16 -4.15 -0.11
N LEU A 202 -2.48 -4.01 1.17
CA LEU A 202 -1.88 -4.80 2.26
C LEU A 202 -2.45 -6.22 2.38
N GLY A 203 -3.56 -6.52 1.71
CA GLY A 203 -4.21 -7.83 1.69
C GLY A 203 -3.47 -8.92 0.91
N LYS A 204 -2.39 -8.57 0.21
CA LYS A 204 -1.49 -9.48 -0.49
C LYS A 204 -0.07 -9.29 0.00
N HIS A 205 0.73 -10.36 -0.06
CA HIS A 205 2.15 -10.23 0.16
C HIS A 205 2.76 -9.33 -0.92
N TYR A 206 3.58 -8.36 -0.54
CA TYR A 206 4.07 -7.32 -1.45
C TYR A 206 4.84 -7.87 -2.67
N ARG A 207 5.48 -9.04 -2.56
CA ARG A 207 6.18 -9.69 -3.69
C ARG A 207 5.23 -10.28 -4.73
N SER A 208 3.97 -10.52 -4.36
CA SER A 208 2.99 -11.12 -5.26
C SER A 208 2.33 -10.06 -6.13
N PRO A 209 2.02 -10.37 -7.39
CA PRO A 209 1.18 -9.47 -8.18
C PRO A 209 -0.20 -9.33 -7.52
N ILE A 210 -0.74 -8.13 -7.58
CA ILE A 210 -2.07 -7.81 -7.06
C ILE A 210 -2.98 -7.42 -8.22
N ASP A 211 -4.14 -8.07 -8.31
CA ASP A 211 -5.13 -7.78 -9.36
C ASP A 211 -6.22 -6.85 -8.83
N PHE A 212 -6.36 -5.69 -9.44
CA PHE A 212 -7.37 -4.72 -9.11
C PHE A 212 -8.66 -5.03 -9.89
N THR A 213 -9.69 -5.48 -9.16
CA THR A 213 -11.04 -5.66 -9.67
C THR A 213 -12.05 -5.00 -8.72
N ALA A 214 -13.23 -4.65 -9.23
CA ALA A 214 -14.30 -4.10 -8.38
C ALA A 214 -14.71 -5.10 -7.28
N ASP A 215 -14.80 -6.38 -7.62
CA ASP A 215 -15.20 -7.44 -6.68
C ASP A 215 -14.23 -7.54 -5.49
N ILE A 216 -12.91 -7.49 -5.74
CA ILE A 216 -11.89 -7.55 -4.68
C ILE A 216 -11.93 -6.27 -3.82
N MET A 217 -12.21 -5.12 -4.41
CA MET A 217 -12.40 -3.88 -3.65
C MET A 217 -13.65 -3.94 -2.76
N ASP A 218 -14.75 -4.49 -3.26
CA ASP A 218 -15.98 -4.70 -2.48
C ASP A 218 -15.78 -5.72 -1.36
N GLU A 219 -14.98 -6.77 -1.58
CA GLU A 219 -14.58 -7.70 -0.52
C GLU A 219 -13.73 -7.02 0.54
N SER A 220 -12.82 -6.13 0.14
CA SER A 220 -11.99 -5.32 1.05
C SER A 220 -12.84 -4.38 1.91
N GLU A 221 -13.86 -3.75 1.34
CA GLU A 221 -14.83 -2.94 2.09
C GLU A 221 -15.58 -3.78 3.13
N LYS A 222 -16.11 -4.95 2.74
CA LYS A 222 -16.81 -5.86 3.66
C LYS A 222 -15.89 -6.37 4.79
N ALA A 223 -14.62 -6.55 4.49
CA ALA A 223 -13.62 -6.95 5.47
C ALA A 223 -13.36 -5.85 6.50
N LEU A 224 -13.16 -4.61 6.04
CA LEU A 224 -13.02 -3.44 6.90
C LEU A 224 -14.28 -3.19 7.75
N GLN A 225 -15.46 -3.25 7.13
CA GLN A 225 -16.73 -3.10 7.81
C GLN A 225 -16.83 -4.04 9.02
N ARG A 226 -16.50 -5.32 8.86
CA ARG A 226 -16.53 -6.31 9.96
C ARG A 226 -15.61 -5.95 11.12
N ILE A 227 -14.44 -5.38 10.84
CA ILE A 227 -13.49 -4.96 11.87
C ILE A 227 -14.03 -3.73 12.62
N TYR A 228 -14.53 -2.73 11.90
CA TYR A 228 -15.10 -1.53 12.50
C TYR A 228 -16.41 -1.80 13.26
N GLU A 229 -17.25 -2.72 12.78
CA GLU A 229 -18.44 -3.18 13.53
C GLU A 229 -18.02 -3.85 14.86
N CYS A 230 -16.98 -4.69 14.83
CA CYS A 230 -16.43 -5.30 16.05
C CYS A 230 -15.90 -4.24 17.03
N GLN A 231 -15.16 -3.23 16.53
CA GLN A 231 -14.69 -2.12 17.37
C GLN A 231 -15.86 -1.34 18.00
N LEU A 232 -16.90 -1.04 17.22
CA LEU A 232 -18.09 -0.33 17.70
C LEU A 232 -18.80 -1.11 18.81
N GLU A 233 -19.02 -2.40 18.61
CA GLU A 233 -19.69 -3.25 19.61
C GLU A 233 -18.80 -3.49 20.86
N ALA A 234 -17.49 -3.64 20.67
CA ALA A 234 -16.52 -3.74 21.77
C ALA A 234 -16.50 -2.44 22.62
N GLY A 235 -16.49 -1.27 21.97
CA GLY A 235 -16.56 0.03 22.63
C GLY A 235 -17.84 0.18 23.46
N LYS A 236 -19.00 -0.08 22.87
CA LYS A 236 -20.29 -0.08 23.58
C LYS A 236 -20.32 -1.05 24.76
N ALA A 237 -19.68 -2.21 24.62
CA ALA A 237 -19.59 -3.18 25.72
C ALA A 237 -18.77 -2.66 26.90
N LEU A 238 -17.71 -1.90 26.64
CA LEU A 238 -16.87 -1.29 27.69
C LEU A 238 -17.54 -0.15 28.46
N GLU A 239 -18.59 0.48 27.92
CA GLU A 239 -19.39 1.51 28.61
C GLU A 239 -20.22 0.98 29.80
N ARG A 240 -20.23 -0.33 30.02
CA ARG A 240 -20.98 -0.96 31.12
C ARG A 240 -20.49 -0.50 32.48
N ALA A 241 -21.41 -0.10 33.34
CA ALA A 241 -21.10 0.35 34.69
C ALA A 241 -20.65 -0.76 35.66
N LYS A 242 -20.98 -2.03 35.38
CA LYS A 242 -20.69 -3.17 36.26
C LYS A 242 -20.30 -4.41 35.47
N TRP A 243 -19.27 -5.10 35.96
CA TRP A 243 -18.78 -6.36 35.46
C TRP A 243 -18.92 -7.47 36.51
N LYS A 244 -19.16 -8.69 36.04
CA LYS A 244 -19.30 -9.87 36.89
C LYS A 244 -17.93 -10.55 37.06
N LYS A 245 -17.73 -11.21 38.20
CA LYS A 245 -16.53 -12.05 38.41
C LYS A 245 -16.62 -13.32 37.59
N VAL A 246 -16.43 -13.20 36.28
CA VAL A 246 -16.38 -14.28 35.31
C VAL A 246 -15.12 -14.11 34.49
N ASP A 247 -14.27 -15.11 34.50
CA ASP A 247 -13.07 -15.15 33.68
C ASP A 247 -13.35 -15.82 32.33
N LEU A 248 -12.49 -15.56 31.34
CA LEU A 248 -12.56 -16.23 30.05
C LEU A 248 -11.99 -17.65 30.15
N PRO A 249 -12.52 -18.61 29.37
CA PRO A 249 -11.93 -19.93 29.19
C PRO A 249 -10.47 -19.87 28.74
N ALA A 250 -9.67 -20.80 29.23
CA ALA A 250 -8.22 -20.82 28.95
C ALA A 250 -7.89 -21.02 27.46
N ASP A 251 -8.76 -21.71 26.71
CA ASP A 251 -8.62 -21.87 25.26
C ASP A 251 -8.75 -20.54 24.53
N ILE A 252 -9.70 -19.68 24.90
CA ILE A 252 -9.87 -18.33 24.33
C ILE A 252 -8.62 -17.48 24.60
N LEU A 253 -8.12 -17.49 25.83
CA LEU A 253 -6.92 -16.72 26.19
C LEU A 253 -5.68 -17.22 25.42
N LYS A 254 -5.54 -18.54 25.28
CA LYS A 254 -4.46 -19.13 24.51
C LYS A 254 -4.51 -18.72 23.03
N GLU A 255 -5.67 -18.87 22.38
CA GLU A 255 -5.87 -18.44 20.98
C GLU A 255 -5.63 -16.93 20.81
N TRP A 256 -6.07 -16.13 21.78
CA TRP A 256 -5.84 -14.68 21.79
C TRP A 256 -4.34 -14.32 21.78
N ASP A 257 -3.57 -14.96 22.65
CA ASP A 257 -2.12 -14.73 22.74
C ASP A 257 -1.37 -15.26 21.50
N GLU A 258 -1.73 -16.45 21.02
CA GLU A 258 -1.15 -17.03 19.80
C GLU A 258 -1.34 -16.09 18.60
N HIS A 259 -2.51 -15.52 18.42
CA HIS A 259 -2.75 -14.59 17.32
C HIS A 259 -2.10 -13.22 17.50
N GLY A 260 -1.94 -12.74 18.74
CA GLY A 260 -1.17 -11.54 19.03
C GLY A 260 0.30 -11.69 18.68
N GLN A 261 0.92 -12.79 19.07
CA GLN A 261 2.31 -13.13 18.70
C GLN A 261 2.45 -13.38 17.21
N GLY A 262 1.46 -14.07 16.60
CA GLY A 262 1.44 -14.36 15.17
C GLY A 262 1.39 -13.12 14.28
N PHE A 263 0.75 -12.04 14.72
CA PHE A 263 0.74 -10.75 14.01
C PHE A 263 2.16 -10.19 13.84
N ASN A 264 2.93 -10.11 14.94
CA ASN A 264 4.31 -9.62 14.89
C ASN A 264 5.21 -10.56 14.10
N ALA A 265 5.09 -11.88 14.34
CA ALA A 265 5.86 -12.88 13.62
C ALA A 265 5.64 -12.82 12.10
N ALA A 266 4.43 -12.51 11.64
CA ALA A 266 4.13 -12.33 10.22
C ALA A 266 4.82 -11.10 9.63
N LEU A 267 4.89 -10.00 10.38
CA LEU A 267 5.61 -8.80 9.93
C LEU A 267 7.14 -9.01 9.95
N ASP A 268 7.66 -9.80 10.88
CA ASP A 268 9.07 -10.20 10.94
C ASP A 268 9.45 -11.18 9.81
N ASP A 269 8.47 -11.92 9.26
CA ASP A 269 8.64 -12.82 8.14
C ASP A 269 8.40 -12.09 6.80
N ASP A 270 9.41 -11.36 6.34
CA ASP A 270 9.41 -10.65 5.06
C ASP A 270 8.22 -9.69 4.88
N VAL A 271 7.84 -8.98 5.95
CA VAL A 271 6.74 -7.98 5.96
C VAL A 271 5.42 -8.58 5.42
N ASN A 272 5.06 -9.79 5.85
CA ASN A 272 3.88 -10.51 5.39
C ASN A 272 2.58 -9.92 5.96
N THR A 273 2.17 -8.77 5.44
CA THR A 273 0.96 -8.06 5.85
C THR A 273 -0.31 -8.87 5.64
N ALA A 274 -0.35 -9.72 4.62
CA ALA A 274 -1.50 -10.59 4.35
C ALA A 274 -1.73 -11.59 5.50
N GLN A 275 -0.66 -12.22 6.00
CA GLN A 275 -0.73 -13.12 7.15
C GLN A 275 -1.04 -12.35 8.44
N ALA A 276 -0.44 -11.16 8.63
CA ALA A 276 -0.73 -10.29 9.76
C ALA A 276 -2.22 -9.93 9.84
N LEU A 277 -2.84 -9.54 8.71
CA LEU A 277 -4.29 -9.32 8.61
C LEU A 277 -5.10 -10.58 8.96
N GLY A 278 -4.63 -11.77 8.58
CA GLY A 278 -5.25 -13.05 8.97
C GLY A 278 -5.31 -13.23 10.50
N HIS A 279 -4.25 -12.86 11.20
CA HIS A 279 -4.20 -12.87 12.68
C HIS A 279 -5.15 -11.84 13.30
N ILE A 280 -5.26 -10.64 12.71
CA ILE A 280 -6.23 -9.62 13.13
C ILE A 280 -7.66 -10.16 13.01
N PHE A 281 -8.02 -10.77 11.87
CA PHE A 281 -9.35 -11.37 11.70
C PHE A 281 -9.65 -12.51 12.70
N SER A 282 -8.63 -13.25 13.09
CA SER A 282 -8.80 -14.28 14.12
C SER A 282 -9.10 -13.65 15.48
N GLN A 283 -8.40 -12.57 15.84
CA GLN A 283 -8.68 -11.82 17.07
C GLN A 283 -10.07 -11.17 17.05
N VAL A 284 -10.48 -10.58 15.92
CA VAL A 284 -11.83 -10.03 15.74
C VAL A 284 -12.90 -11.13 15.92
N ARG A 285 -12.68 -12.34 15.41
CA ARG A 285 -13.60 -13.47 15.63
C ARG A 285 -13.70 -13.86 17.11
N LEU A 286 -12.57 -13.86 17.85
CA LEU A 286 -12.56 -14.14 19.29
C LEU A 286 -13.33 -13.07 20.07
N VAL A 287 -13.12 -11.80 19.77
CA VAL A 287 -13.88 -10.69 20.37
C VAL A 287 -15.39 -10.87 20.12
N ASN A 288 -15.81 -11.12 18.88
CA ASN A 288 -17.22 -11.34 18.55
C ASN A 288 -17.79 -12.55 19.29
N ARG A 289 -17.05 -13.68 19.36
CA ARG A 289 -17.46 -14.87 20.13
C ARG A 289 -17.70 -14.55 21.60
N VAL A 290 -16.84 -13.73 22.22
CA VAL A 290 -17.00 -13.31 23.63
C VAL A 290 -18.19 -12.36 23.79
N LEU A 291 -18.42 -11.43 22.86
CA LEU A 291 -19.54 -10.48 22.90
C LEU A 291 -20.90 -11.14 22.67
N GLU A 292 -20.96 -12.20 21.86
CA GLU A 292 -22.18 -12.97 21.59
C GLU A 292 -22.57 -13.90 22.75
N ASP A 293 -21.57 -14.38 23.51
CA ASP A 293 -21.81 -15.29 24.64
C ASP A 293 -22.39 -14.54 25.85
N LYS A 294 -23.64 -14.89 26.20
CA LYS A 294 -24.39 -14.25 27.30
C LYS A 294 -23.71 -14.45 28.68
N ALA A 295 -22.97 -15.52 28.88
CA ALA A 295 -22.26 -15.81 30.12
C ALA A 295 -20.96 -15.01 30.23
N LEU A 296 -20.21 -14.91 29.13
CA LEU A 296 -18.89 -14.29 29.09
C LEU A 296 -18.94 -12.76 28.95
N ARG A 297 -19.79 -12.23 28.06
CA ARG A 297 -19.79 -10.82 27.65
C ARG A 297 -19.91 -9.76 28.76
N ALA A 298 -20.35 -10.16 29.95
CA ALA A 298 -20.48 -9.27 31.11
C ALA A 298 -19.45 -9.57 32.19
N GLY A 299 -18.48 -10.46 31.91
CA GLY A 299 -17.41 -10.88 32.83
C GLY A 299 -16.21 -9.95 32.84
N GLU A 300 -15.51 -9.87 33.99
CA GLU A 300 -14.24 -9.13 34.10
C GLU A 300 -13.17 -9.65 33.12
N GLY A 301 -13.22 -10.94 32.77
CA GLY A 301 -12.37 -11.51 31.75
C GLY A 301 -12.63 -10.92 30.37
N ALA A 302 -13.90 -10.73 29.99
CA ALA A 302 -14.27 -10.06 28.76
C ALA A 302 -13.81 -8.60 28.75
N ARG A 303 -13.99 -7.87 29.88
CA ARG A 303 -13.49 -6.49 29.98
C ARG A 303 -12.01 -6.39 29.67
N ARG A 304 -11.18 -7.21 30.31
CA ARG A 304 -9.72 -7.20 30.08
C ARG A 304 -9.37 -7.50 28.62
N LEU A 305 -10.03 -8.48 28.00
CA LEU A 305 -9.82 -8.81 26.58
C LEU A 305 -10.20 -7.64 25.68
N LEU A 306 -11.31 -6.94 25.94
CA LEU A 306 -11.75 -5.79 25.15
C LEU A 306 -10.82 -4.58 25.32
N GLU A 307 -10.33 -4.33 26.53
CA GLU A 307 -9.33 -3.29 26.78
C GLU A 307 -8.05 -3.58 25.99
N GLU A 308 -7.53 -4.81 26.06
CA GLU A 308 -6.37 -5.25 25.31
C GLU A 308 -6.60 -5.24 23.79
N PHE A 309 -7.83 -5.53 23.33
CA PHE A 309 -8.19 -5.43 21.90
C PHE A 309 -7.96 -4.01 21.38
N PHE A 310 -8.31 -2.97 22.14
CA PHE A 310 -8.06 -1.60 21.72
C PHE A 310 -6.57 -1.21 21.80
N GLU A 311 -5.82 -1.78 22.74
CA GLU A 311 -4.36 -1.61 22.76
C GLU A 311 -3.72 -2.21 21.52
N ARG A 312 -4.03 -3.48 21.21
CA ARG A 312 -3.55 -4.15 19.98
C ARG A 312 -4.02 -3.44 18.72
N ARG A 313 -5.26 -2.93 18.68
CA ARG A 313 -5.75 -2.14 17.56
C ARG A 313 -4.92 -0.86 17.34
N ASN A 314 -4.46 -0.20 18.41
CA ASN A 314 -3.56 0.94 18.28
C ASN A 314 -2.22 0.54 17.66
N ASP A 315 -1.66 -0.62 18.06
CA ASP A 315 -0.44 -1.15 17.48
C ASP A 315 -0.62 -1.51 15.99
N TRP A 316 -1.74 -2.12 15.62
CA TRP A 316 -2.06 -2.39 14.20
C TRP A 316 -2.18 -1.10 13.41
N SER A 317 -2.82 -0.09 14.00
CA SER A 317 -2.97 1.22 13.34
C SER A 317 -1.63 1.91 13.14
N ALA A 318 -0.75 1.87 14.13
CA ALA A 318 0.58 2.46 14.03
C ALA A 318 1.45 1.77 12.96
N GLN A 319 1.36 0.43 12.83
CA GLN A 319 2.19 -0.33 11.90
C GLN A 319 1.60 -0.39 10.49
N LEU A 320 0.28 -0.55 10.35
CA LEU A 320 -0.37 -0.73 9.05
C LEU A 320 -1.04 0.54 8.51
N GLY A 321 -1.27 1.56 9.34
CA GLY A 321 -2.04 2.75 8.99
C GLY A 321 -3.51 2.47 8.72
N LEU A 322 -4.08 1.43 9.37
CA LEU A 322 -5.46 0.96 9.24
C LEU A 322 -6.16 0.98 10.61
N PHE A 323 -7.48 0.93 10.63
CA PHE A 323 -8.33 0.71 11.81
C PHE A 323 -8.28 1.81 12.89
N GLY A 324 -7.68 2.95 12.61
CA GLY A 324 -7.47 4.04 13.57
C GLY A 324 -8.60 5.07 13.64
N GLN A 325 -9.57 5.02 12.73
CA GLN A 325 -10.68 5.97 12.69
C GLN A 325 -11.72 5.66 13.78
N ASP A 326 -12.56 6.66 14.09
CA ASP A 326 -13.75 6.42 14.92
C ASP A 326 -14.69 5.45 14.21
N PRO A 327 -15.10 4.32 14.84
CA PRO A 327 -15.84 3.28 14.17
C PRO A 327 -17.21 3.73 13.62
N ALA A 328 -17.93 4.58 14.36
CA ALA A 328 -19.24 5.04 13.91
C ALA A 328 -19.11 5.97 12.69
N THR A 329 -18.14 6.87 12.73
CA THR A 329 -17.83 7.79 11.62
C THR A 329 -17.41 7.03 10.37
N PHE A 330 -16.52 6.03 10.52
CA PHE A 330 -16.06 5.22 9.39
C PHE A 330 -17.21 4.43 8.75
N LEU A 331 -18.02 3.73 9.55
CA LEU A 331 -19.16 2.94 9.06
C LEU A 331 -20.20 3.80 8.34
N LEU A 332 -20.46 5.01 8.85
CA LEU A 332 -21.33 5.98 8.20
C LEU A 332 -20.76 6.42 6.84
N ALA A 333 -19.51 6.81 6.79
CA ALA A 333 -18.84 7.22 5.55
C ALA A 333 -18.81 6.09 4.52
N LEU A 334 -18.56 4.85 4.95
CA LEU A 334 -18.56 3.66 4.09
C LEU A 334 -19.93 3.41 3.47
N ARG A 335 -20.99 3.46 4.28
CA ARG A 335 -22.37 3.34 3.82
C ARG A 335 -22.71 4.42 2.79
N ASP A 336 -22.41 5.67 3.11
CA ASP A 336 -22.77 6.81 2.26
C ASP A 336 -22.02 6.76 0.92
N GLN A 337 -20.75 6.32 0.91
CA GLN A 337 -19.99 6.16 -0.31
C GLN A 337 -20.51 4.99 -1.16
N ARG A 338 -20.87 3.86 -0.55
CA ARG A 338 -21.52 2.74 -1.25
C ARG A 338 -22.86 3.17 -1.84
N ALA A 339 -23.68 3.90 -1.07
CA ALA A 339 -24.95 4.41 -1.55
C ALA A 339 -24.77 5.30 -2.79
N ALA A 340 -23.80 6.20 -2.77
CA ALA A 340 -23.46 7.05 -3.92
C ALA A 340 -23.01 6.24 -5.13
N ARG A 341 -22.12 5.24 -4.94
CA ARG A 341 -21.61 4.34 -5.99
C ARG A 341 -22.71 3.52 -6.64
N LEU A 342 -23.67 3.04 -5.85
CA LEU A 342 -24.80 2.23 -6.30
C LEU A 342 -26.01 3.06 -6.74
N ASN A 343 -25.91 4.40 -6.72
CA ASN A 343 -26.99 5.33 -7.05
C ASN A 343 -28.26 5.11 -6.20
N ILE A 344 -28.10 4.81 -4.91
CA ILE A 344 -29.20 4.68 -3.97
C ILE A 344 -29.83 6.06 -3.73
N ASP A 345 -31.15 6.17 -3.87
CA ASP A 345 -31.89 7.39 -3.55
C ASP A 345 -32.02 7.55 -2.02
N VAL A 346 -30.97 8.10 -1.39
CA VAL A 346 -30.90 8.30 0.07
C VAL A 346 -32.08 9.13 0.61
N PRO A 347 -32.53 10.23 -0.02
CA PRO A 347 -33.76 10.93 0.38
C PRO A 347 -34.98 10.02 0.42
N ARG A 348 -35.16 9.16 -0.57
CA ARG A 348 -36.26 8.20 -0.62
C ARG A 348 -36.12 7.14 0.47
N VAL A 349 -34.92 6.62 0.72
CA VAL A 349 -34.62 5.69 1.82
C VAL A 349 -35.02 6.33 3.16
N GLN A 350 -34.61 7.58 3.41
CA GLN A 350 -34.94 8.26 4.66
C GLN A 350 -36.46 8.45 4.84
N ALA A 351 -37.16 8.85 3.79
CA ALA A 351 -38.62 8.97 3.84
C ALA A 351 -39.31 7.64 4.22
N LEU A 352 -38.89 6.51 3.63
CA LEU A 352 -39.43 5.17 3.97
C LEU A 352 -39.06 4.75 5.39
N LEU A 353 -37.87 5.11 5.90
CA LEU A 353 -37.50 4.84 7.28
C LEU A 353 -38.35 5.64 8.27
N ASP A 354 -38.66 6.89 7.99
CA ASP A 354 -39.48 7.75 8.82
C ASP A 354 -40.94 7.21 8.86
N GLU A 355 -41.48 6.83 7.70
CA GLU A 355 -42.81 6.18 7.63
C GLU A 355 -42.84 4.86 8.42
N ARG A 356 -41.77 4.05 8.30
CA ARG A 356 -41.66 2.78 9.04
C ARG A 356 -41.56 3.01 10.54
N ALA A 357 -40.85 4.04 11.00
CA ALA A 357 -40.81 4.40 12.41
C ALA A 357 -42.20 4.79 12.93
N ALA A 358 -42.95 5.58 12.16
CA ALA A 358 -44.32 5.97 12.50
C ALA A 358 -45.29 4.76 12.55
N ALA A 359 -45.22 3.83 11.57
CA ALA A 359 -46.01 2.62 11.55
C ALA A 359 -45.75 1.73 12.79
N ARG A 360 -44.45 1.57 13.17
CA ARG A 360 -44.08 0.82 14.39
C ARG A 360 -44.57 1.50 15.67
N ALA A 361 -44.49 2.82 15.76
CA ALA A 361 -45.03 3.56 16.90
C ALA A 361 -46.55 3.38 17.03
N ALA A 362 -47.27 3.31 15.90
CA ALA A 362 -48.71 3.02 15.82
C ALA A 362 -49.03 1.51 16.00
N LYS A 363 -48.02 0.64 16.12
CA LYS A 363 -48.14 -0.83 16.16
C LYS A 363 -48.77 -1.45 14.90
N ASP A 364 -48.65 -0.73 13.76
CA ASP A 364 -49.05 -1.25 12.45
C ASP A 364 -47.86 -2.04 11.86
N PHE A 365 -47.80 -3.31 12.27
CA PHE A 365 -46.70 -4.20 11.85
C PHE A 365 -46.81 -4.59 10.37
N ALA A 366 -48.05 -4.69 9.83
CA ALA A 366 -48.24 -4.99 8.41
C ALA A 366 -47.64 -3.88 7.54
N ARG A 367 -47.93 -2.62 7.84
CA ARG A 367 -47.33 -1.46 7.14
C ARG A 367 -45.80 -1.38 7.33
N SER A 368 -45.30 -1.66 8.53
CA SER A 368 -43.84 -1.72 8.80
C SER A 368 -43.15 -2.77 7.95
N ASP A 369 -43.73 -3.95 7.70
CA ASP A 369 -43.19 -5.03 6.89
C ASP A 369 -43.21 -4.68 5.38
N GLU A 370 -44.28 -4.05 4.90
CA GLU A 370 -44.36 -3.52 3.54
C GLU A 370 -43.25 -2.51 3.27
N LEU A 371 -43.03 -1.57 4.19
CA LEU A 371 -41.98 -0.56 4.08
C LEU A 371 -40.55 -1.16 4.14
N ARG A 372 -40.38 -2.23 4.94
CA ARG A 372 -39.14 -2.98 4.95
C ARG A 372 -38.88 -3.68 3.62
N ALA A 373 -39.91 -4.24 2.99
CA ALA A 373 -39.79 -4.83 1.66
C ALA A 373 -39.45 -3.77 0.59
N ALA A 374 -40.11 -2.60 0.65
CA ALA A 374 -39.79 -1.48 -0.27
C ALA A 374 -38.33 -0.96 -0.11
N LEU A 375 -37.81 -0.94 1.12
CA LEU A 375 -36.40 -0.62 1.38
C LEU A 375 -35.47 -1.68 0.80
N ALA A 376 -35.83 -2.97 0.94
CA ALA A 376 -35.05 -4.07 0.35
C ALA A 376 -35.01 -4.00 -1.20
N GLU A 377 -36.12 -3.59 -1.85
CA GLU A 377 -36.13 -3.35 -3.31
C GLU A 377 -35.19 -2.23 -3.75
N LEU A 378 -34.90 -1.26 -2.86
CA LEU A 378 -33.92 -0.22 -3.08
C LEU A 378 -32.47 -0.68 -2.76
N GLY A 379 -32.26 -1.95 -2.43
CA GLY A 379 -30.94 -2.48 -2.05
C GLY A 379 -30.52 -2.11 -0.62
N VAL A 380 -31.49 -1.83 0.28
CA VAL A 380 -31.24 -1.37 1.65
C VAL A 380 -31.70 -2.39 2.67
N ALA A 381 -30.82 -2.81 3.57
CA ALA A 381 -31.12 -3.63 4.73
C ALA A 381 -31.34 -2.75 5.96
N VAL A 382 -32.46 -3.00 6.71
CA VAL A 382 -32.79 -2.24 7.92
C VAL A 382 -32.70 -3.13 9.14
N ARG A 383 -32.00 -2.65 10.17
CA ARG A 383 -31.93 -3.27 11.50
C ARG A 383 -32.55 -2.35 12.55
N ASP A 384 -33.33 -2.93 13.46
CA ASP A 384 -33.86 -2.22 14.61
C ASP A 384 -32.87 -2.34 15.78
N THR A 385 -32.52 -1.22 16.37
CA THR A 385 -31.66 -1.13 17.56
C THR A 385 -32.38 -0.46 18.71
N VAL A 386 -31.83 -0.47 19.90
CA VAL A 386 -32.36 0.26 21.06
C VAL A 386 -32.38 1.78 20.86
N GLU A 387 -31.50 2.29 19.99
CA GLU A 387 -31.39 3.70 19.67
C GLU A 387 -32.23 4.15 18.49
N GLY A 388 -32.86 3.19 17.79
CA GLY A 388 -33.69 3.46 16.62
C GLY A 388 -33.39 2.50 15.46
N GLN A 389 -33.80 2.91 14.25
CA GLN A 389 -33.53 2.15 13.04
C GLN A 389 -32.17 2.53 12.46
N VAL A 390 -31.37 1.52 12.09
CA VAL A 390 -30.13 1.67 11.36
C VAL A 390 -30.28 0.96 10.02
N TRP A 391 -29.76 1.57 8.97
CA TRP A 391 -29.76 0.97 7.63
C TRP A 391 -28.35 0.85 7.05
N ASP A 392 -28.19 -0.12 6.18
CA ASP A 392 -26.97 -0.37 5.42
C ASP A 392 -27.35 -0.85 4.01
N ILE A 393 -26.38 -0.91 3.12
CA ILE A 393 -26.54 -1.52 1.80
C ILE A 393 -26.67 -3.04 1.97
N ALA A 394 -27.64 -3.65 1.26
CA ALA A 394 -27.97 -5.07 1.36
C ALA A 394 -26.90 -5.99 0.76
#